data_f9e3bbe40b347fb2ee0fb718fad42d50
#
_entry.id   f9e3bbe40b347fb2ee0fb718fad42d50
#
_cell.length_a   1.000
_cell.length_b   1.000
_cell.length_c   1.000
_cell.angle_alpha   90.00
_cell.angle_beta   90.00
_cell.angle_gamma   90.00
#
_symmetry.space_group_name_H-M   'P 1'
#
loop_
_entity.id
_entity.type
_entity.pdbx_description
1 polymer ?
#
loop_
_entity_poly.entity_id
_entity_poly.type
_entity_poly.pdbx_seq_one_letter_code
_entity_poly.pdbx_strand_id
1 'polypeptide(L)'
;MKYIFYLLAFPITLSFISCKKEKVDNNQNNIGINKCKSFTIDSKTLTCCLDSVLADSRCPVNAVCIWEGITIARFKVSTANSNQRITLALRKFSSYNKDTTLAGFKIEFIKLVPHGEANKPFNYSDYIAEIKVTRP
;
A
#
# COMPACT_ATOMS: atom_id res chain seq x y z
N MET A 1 35.54 3.12 -69.17
CA MET A 1 35.03 3.93 -68.07
C MET A 1 33.75 3.30 -67.56
N LYS A 2 33.83 2.53 -66.44
CA LYS A 2 32.71 1.82 -65.81
C LYS A 2 32.56 2.40 -64.39
N TYR A 3 31.52 3.21 -64.16
CA TYR A 3 31.19 3.72 -62.84
C TYR A 3 30.36 2.67 -62.11
N ILE A 4 30.90 2.12 -61.05
CA ILE A 4 30.22 1.20 -60.14
C ILE A 4 29.57 2.05 -59.08
N PHE A 5 28.23 2.14 -59.08
CA PHE A 5 27.44 2.73 -58.04
C PHE A 5 27.33 1.76 -56.86
N TYR A 6 28.04 2.03 -55.78
CA TYR A 6 27.83 1.35 -54.50
C TYR A 6 26.65 2.01 -53.79
N LEU A 7 25.50 1.31 -53.83
CA LEU A 7 24.36 1.63 -52.98
C LEU A 7 24.65 1.12 -51.55
N LEU A 8 25.02 2.02 -50.64
CA LEU A 8 25.13 1.76 -49.21
C LEU A 8 23.69 1.62 -48.65
N ALA A 9 23.22 0.39 -48.51
CA ALA A 9 22.03 0.07 -47.75
C ALA A 9 22.34 0.20 -46.27
N PHE A 10 21.86 1.23 -45.62
CA PHE A 10 21.95 1.48 -44.19
C PHE A 10 20.81 0.73 -43.51
N PRO A 11 21.04 -0.31 -42.68
CA PRO A 11 19.97 -0.97 -41.97
C PRO A 11 19.48 -0.08 -40.83
N ILE A 12 18.26 0.43 -40.96
CA ILE A 12 17.54 1.11 -39.86
C ILE A 12 17.13 0.05 -38.86
N THR A 13 17.90 -0.10 -37.79
CA THR A 13 17.53 -0.94 -36.65
C THR A 13 16.42 -0.22 -35.86
N LEU A 14 15.17 -0.65 -36.04
CA LEU A 14 14.05 -0.22 -35.20
C LEU A 14 14.25 -0.80 -33.80
N SER A 15 14.77 0.02 -32.89
CA SER A 15 14.83 -0.32 -31.48
C SER A 15 13.42 -0.22 -30.91
N PHE A 16 12.76 -1.39 -30.74
CA PHE A 16 11.52 -1.50 -29.98
C PHE A 16 11.81 -1.22 -28.51
N ILE A 17 11.51 0.00 -28.04
CA ILE A 17 11.46 0.34 -26.64
C ILE A 17 10.23 -0.40 -26.08
N SER A 18 10.46 -1.58 -25.52
CA SER A 18 9.46 -2.32 -24.78
C SER A 18 9.19 -1.61 -23.46
N CYS A 19 8.16 -0.79 -23.44
CA CYS A 19 7.59 -0.25 -22.20
C CYS A 19 7.00 -1.42 -21.40
N LYS A 20 7.76 -1.97 -20.45
CA LYS A 20 7.21 -2.89 -19.45
C LYS A 20 6.23 -2.10 -18.60
N LYS A 21 4.94 -2.27 -18.85
CA LYS A 21 3.90 -1.91 -17.89
C LYS A 21 4.15 -2.77 -16.65
N GLU A 22 4.67 -2.17 -15.58
CA GLU A 22 4.63 -2.79 -14.26
C GLU A 22 3.17 -3.07 -13.95
N LYS A 23 2.83 -4.35 -13.90
CA LYS A 23 1.56 -4.78 -13.31
C LYS A 23 1.64 -4.38 -11.85
N VAL A 24 0.89 -3.34 -11.47
CA VAL A 24 0.63 -3.02 -10.07
C VAL A 24 -0.12 -4.22 -9.52
N ASP A 25 0.61 -5.08 -8.84
CA ASP A 25 0.05 -6.24 -8.17
C ASP A 25 -0.77 -5.71 -6.98
N ASN A 26 -2.10 -5.67 -7.13
CA ASN A 26 -3.03 -5.14 -6.13
C ASN A 26 -2.91 -5.86 -4.75
N ASN A 27 -2.15 -6.94 -4.69
CA ASN A 27 -1.86 -7.67 -3.46
C ASN A 27 -0.60 -7.14 -2.73
N GLN A 28 0.15 -6.22 -3.31
CA GLN A 28 1.43 -5.77 -2.73
C GLN A 28 1.30 -4.94 -1.47
N ASN A 29 0.14 -4.39 -1.16
CA ASN A 29 -0.05 -3.43 -0.07
C ASN A 29 -0.85 -3.98 1.12
N ASN A 30 -1.18 -5.28 1.10
CA ASN A 30 -2.00 -5.94 2.11
C ASN A 30 -1.15 -6.57 3.21
N ILE A 31 -1.51 -6.31 4.47
CA ILE A 31 -0.82 -6.80 5.66
C ILE A 31 -1.85 -7.38 6.63
N GLY A 32 -1.78 -8.69 6.88
CA GLY A 32 -2.63 -9.35 7.89
C GLY A 32 -2.19 -9.04 9.32
N ILE A 33 -3.06 -9.33 10.29
CA ILE A 33 -2.74 -9.22 11.72
C ILE A 33 -1.45 -10.01 12.05
N ASN A 34 -0.55 -9.37 12.79
CA ASN A 34 0.76 -9.92 13.17
C ASN A 34 1.64 -10.34 11.98
N LYS A 35 1.35 -9.84 10.79
CA LYS A 35 2.19 -10.02 9.60
C LYS A 35 2.90 -8.72 9.27
N CYS A 36 4.02 -8.85 8.58
CA CYS A 36 4.86 -7.74 8.17
C CYS A 36 5.07 -7.74 6.66
N LYS A 37 5.29 -6.55 6.12
CA LYS A 37 5.66 -6.35 4.73
C LYS A 37 6.73 -5.28 4.60
N SER A 38 7.67 -5.49 3.69
CA SER A 38 8.74 -4.54 3.38
C SER A 38 8.44 -3.79 2.10
N PHE A 39 8.73 -2.50 2.11
CA PHE A 39 8.59 -1.57 1.00
C PHE A 39 9.95 -0.93 0.73
N THR A 40 10.41 -0.98 -0.50
CA THR A 40 11.68 -0.37 -0.89
C THR A 40 11.43 0.78 -1.86
N ILE A 41 11.90 1.98 -1.50
CA ILE A 41 11.81 3.19 -2.30
C ILE A 41 13.19 3.85 -2.26
N ASP A 42 13.78 4.13 -3.43
CA ASP A 42 15.11 4.78 -3.55
C ASP A 42 16.20 4.11 -2.71
N SER A 43 16.28 2.80 -2.77
CA SER A 43 17.26 1.98 -2.02
C SER A 43 17.10 2.04 -0.49
N LYS A 44 16.07 2.68 0.03
CA LYS A 44 15.69 2.65 1.44
C LYS A 44 14.56 1.65 1.65
N THR A 45 14.65 0.85 2.68
CA THR A 45 13.64 -0.16 3.03
C THR A 45 12.92 0.22 4.32
N LEU A 46 11.59 0.13 4.29
CA LEU A 46 10.72 0.24 5.44
C LEU A 46 9.94 -1.06 5.58
N THR A 47 9.91 -1.65 6.76
CA THR A 47 9.06 -2.80 7.08
C THR A 47 7.90 -2.33 7.94
N CYS A 48 6.67 -2.62 7.49
CA CYS A 48 5.45 -2.30 8.21
C CYS A 48 4.71 -3.58 8.60
N CYS A 49 4.31 -3.68 9.86
CA CYS A 49 3.54 -4.80 10.40
C CYS A 49 2.21 -4.28 10.93
N LEU A 50 1.11 -4.98 10.67
CA LEU A 50 -0.16 -4.71 11.34
C LEU A 50 -0.12 -5.34 12.75
N ASP A 51 0.07 -4.49 13.77
CA ASP A 51 0.19 -4.90 15.15
C ASP A 51 -1.18 -5.22 15.76
N SER A 52 -2.14 -4.32 15.61
CA SER A 52 -3.50 -4.49 16.14
C SER A 52 -4.52 -3.56 15.46
N VAL A 53 -5.78 -3.96 15.49
CA VAL A 53 -6.93 -3.13 15.21
C VAL A 53 -7.50 -2.67 16.55
N LEU A 54 -7.42 -1.35 16.84
CA LEU A 54 -7.81 -0.78 18.12
C LEU A 54 -9.31 -0.48 18.18
N ALA A 55 -9.89 -0.14 17.06
CA ALA A 55 -11.32 0.11 16.91
C ALA A 55 -11.77 -0.20 15.48
N ASP A 56 -12.91 -0.84 15.36
CA ASP A 56 -13.65 -1.00 14.10
C ASP A 56 -15.14 -0.94 14.40
N SER A 57 -15.70 0.25 14.26
CA SER A 57 -17.13 0.52 14.46
C SER A 57 -17.82 0.95 13.16
N ARG A 58 -17.26 0.52 12.02
CA ARG A 58 -17.89 0.80 10.72
C ARG A 58 -19.29 0.24 10.65
N CYS A 59 -20.18 0.95 9.97
CA CYS A 59 -21.51 0.43 9.71
C CYS A 59 -21.41 -0.89 8.92
N PRO A 60 -22.06 -1.97 9.37
CA PRO A 60 -22.07 -3.21 8.62
C PRO A 60 -22.59 -3.01 7.18
N VAL A 61 -22.04 -3.73 6.21
CA VAL A 61 -22.37 -3.53 4.78
C VAL A 61 -23.82 -3.79 4.44
N ASN A 62 -24.53 -4.55 5.27
CA ASN A 62 -25.95 -4.90 5.12
C ASN A 62 -26.86 -4.19 6.13
N ALA A 63 -26.40 -3.07 6.70
CA ALA A 63 -27.17 -2.27 7.66
C ALA A 63 -27.18 -0.79 7.26
N VAL A 64 -28.17 -0.05 7.77
CA VAL A 64 -28.26 1.40 7.63
C VAL A 64 -27.95 2.01 8.99
N CYS A 65 -26.91 2.82 9.06
CA CYS A 65 -26.47 3.49 10.27
C CYS A 65 -26.62 5.01 10.14
N ILE A 66 -26.83 5.66 11.26
CA ILE A 66 -26.92 7.13 11.33
C ILE A 66 -25.54 7.80 11.29
N TRP A 67 -24.45 7.03 11.39
CA TRP A 67 -23.06 7.50 11.36
C TRP A 67 -22.15 6.42 10.75
N GLU A 68 -21.03 6.86 10.17
CA GLU A 68 -20.14 5.96 9.41
C GLU A 68 -19.26 5.04 10.29
N GLY A 69 -19.13 5.36 11.57
CA GLY A 69 -18.18 4.70 12.45
C GLY A 69 -16.73 5.06 12.18
N ILE A 70 -15.82 4.39 12.85
CA ILE A 70 -14.39 4.64 12.74
C ILE A 70 -13.61 3.33 12.72
N THR A 71 -12.48 3.33 12.02
CA THR A 71 -11.47 2.27 12.06
C THR A 71 -10.14 2.85 12.46
N ILE A 72 -9.53 2.28 13.49
CA ILE A 72 -8.21 2.67 13.98
C ILE A 72 -7.35 1.43 14.08
N ALA A 73 -6.17 1.47 13.45
CA ALA A 73 -5.20 0.40 13.48
C ALA A 73 -3.83 0.89 13.94
N ARG A 74 -3.11 0.03 14.63
CA ARG A 74 -1.73 0.24 15.06
C ARG A 74 -0.80 -0.56 14.18
N PHE A 75 0.24 0.11 13.72
CA PHE A 75 1.29 -0.48 12.91
C PHE A 75 2.63 -0.35 13.62
N LYS A 76 3.44 -1.39 13.53
CA LYS A 76 4.85 -1.36 13.89
C LYS A 76 5.65 -1.10 12.63
N VAL A 77 6.43 -0.04 12.63
CA VAL A 77 7.23 0.40 11.47
C VAL A 77 8.69 0.37 11.82
N SER A 78 9.48 -0.34 11.03
CA SER A 78 10.91 -0.51 11.22
C SER A 78 11.67 -0.08 9.97
N THR A 79 12.76 0.64 10.18
CA THR A 79 13.77 0.98 9.16
C THR A 79 15.14 0.58 9.69
N ALA A 80 16.20 0.79 8.91
CA ALA A 80 17.57 0.50 9.37
C ALA A 80 17.92 1.21 10.70
N ASN A 81 17.36 2.41 10.95
CA ASN A 81 17.73 3.28 12.07
C ASN A 81 16.59 3.58 13.04
N SER A 82 15.41 3.02 12.85
CA SER A 82 14.23 3.36 13.66
C SER A 82 13.27 2.19 13.76
N ASN A 83 12.67 2.03 14.95
CA ASN A 83 11.59 1.09 15.19
C ASN A 83 10.53 1.80 16.03
N GLN A 84 9.38 2.07 15.46
CA GLN A 84 8.31 2.87 16.07
C GLN A 84 6.95 2.22 15.86
N ARG A 85 6.02 2.53 16.77
CA ARG A 85 4.59 2.24 16.57
C ARG A 85 3.88 3.51 16.14
N ILE A 86 3.09 3.40 15.08
CA ILE A 86 2.22 4.46 14.58
C ILE A 86 0.76 3.99 14.69
N THR A 87 -0.15 4.91 14.91
CA THR A 87 -1.58 4.63 14.95
C THR A 87 -2.26 5.48 13.90
N LEU A 88 -2.96 4.83 12.97
CA LEU A 88 -3.65 5.49 11.86
C LEU A 88 -5.12 5.13 11.87
N ALA A 89 -5.96 6.03 11.35
CA ALA A 89 -7.38 5.80 11.12
C ALA A 89 -7.69 5.82 9.63
N LEU A 90 -8.73 5.13 9.17
CA LEU A 90 -9.14 5.18 7.75
C LEU A 90 -9.57 6.58 7.30
N ARG A 91 -9.96 7.44 8.23
CA ARG A 91 -10.26 8.85 8.03
C ARG A 91 -9.76 9.66 9.22
N LYS A 92 -9.52 10.95 9.03
CA LYS A 92 -9.15 11.83 10.15
C LYS A 92 -10.26 11.83 11.20
N PHE A 93 -9.89 11.51 12.44
CA PHE A 93 -10.81 11.50 13.56
C PHE A 93 -10.07 11.85 14.84
N SER A 94 -10.50 12.95 15.52
CA SER A 94 -9.83 13.46 16.72
C SER A 94 -8.32 13.65 16.47
N SER A 95 -7.46 13.01 17.26
CA SER A 95 -6.00 13.02 17.13
C SER A 95 -5.45 12.02 16.13
N TYR A 96 -6.28 11.14 15.56
CA TYR A 96 -5.84 10.12 14.61
C TYR A 96 -5.93 10.63 13.16
N ASN A 97 -4.84 10.47 12.43
CA ASN A 97 -4.75 10.81 11.02
C ASN A 97 -4.82 9.56 10.13
N LYS A 98 -5.16 9.77 8.85
CA LYS A 98 -5.15 8.72 7.84
C LYS A 98 -3.74 8.33 7.41
N ASP A 99 -2.81 9.26 7.48
CA ASP A 99 -1.42 9.11 7.06
C ASP A 99 -0.45 9.72 8.06
N THR A 100 0.81 9.34 7.93
CA THR A 100 1.94 9.92 8.66
C THR A 100 3.20 9.87 7.82
N THR A 101 4.16 10.72 8.14
CA THR A 101 5.49 10.69 7.53
C THR A 101 6.51 10.25 8.58
N LEU A 102 7.30 9.22 8.24
CA LEU A 102 8.32 8.64 9.11
C LEU A 102 9.55 8.22 8.31
N ALA A 103 10.73 8.63 8.74
CA ALA A 103 12.01 8.27 8.14
C ALA A 103 12.10 8.49 6.61
N GLY A 104 11.40 9.52 6.09
CA GLY A 104 11.36 9.84 4.66
C GLY A 104 10.39 8.97 3.86
N PHE A 105 9.45 8.33 4.52
CA PHE A 105 8.33 7.61 3.89
C PHE A 105 7.01 8.23 4.34
N LYS A 106 6.09 8.40 3.40
CA LYS A 106 4.69 8.69 3.70
C LYS A 106 3.92 7.37 3.74
N ILE A 107 3.26 7.07 4.84
CA ILE A 107 2.49 5.85 5.09
C ILE A 107 1.02 6.26 5.23
N GLU A 108 0.16 5.74 4.36
CA GLU A 108 -1.27 6.02 4.35
C GLU A 108 -2.06 4.72 4.58
N PHE A 109 -3.05 4.75 5.48
CA PHE A 109 -3.96 3.64 5.72
C PHE A 109 -5.14 3.73 4.75
N ILE A 110 -5.25 2.78 3.82
CA ILE A 110 -6.20 2.84 2.69
C ILE A 110 -7.49 2.09 3.00
N LYS A 111 -7.37 0.87 3.56
CA LYS A 111 -8.50 -0.02 3.74
C LYS A 111 -8.24 -1.05 4.85
N LEU A 112 -9.31 -1.52 5.47
CA LEU A 112 -9.32 -2.69 6.35
C LEU A 112 -10.38 -3.67 5.90
N VAL A 113 -10.02 -4.93 5.74
CA VAL A 113 -10.95 -6.03 5.46
C VAL A 113 -10.79 -7.12 6.53
N PRO A 114 -11.82 -7.93 6.81
CA PRO A 114 -13.16 -7.84 6.27
C PRO A 114 -13.89 -6.59 6.74
N HIS A 115 -14.91 -6.16 5.97
CA HIS A 115 -15.88 -5.22 6.43
C HIS A 115 -17.03 -6.02 7.04
N GLY A 116 -17.39 -5.75 8.30
CA GLY A 116 -18.38 -6.52 9.03
C GLY A 116 -19.75 -6.53 8.35
N GLU A 117 -20.45 -7.65 8.48
CA GLU A 117 -21.87 -7.82 8.14
C GLU A 117 -22.65 -7.99 9.45
N ALA A 118 -23.86 -7.41 9.52
CA ALA A 118 -24.73 -7.63 10.68
C ALA A 118 -25.07 -9.13 10.80
N ASN A 119 -24.99 -9.65 12.03
CA ASN A 119 -25.24 -11.06 12.35
C ASN A 119 -24.28 -12.09 11.71
N LYS A 120 -23.14 -11.62 11.16
CA LYS A 120 -22.10 -12.51 10.62
C LYS A 120 -20.75 -12.16 11.26
N PRO A 121 -20.39 -12.80 12.37
CA PRO A 121 -19.11 -12.58 13.02
C PRO A 121 -17.95 -13.09 12.14
N PHE A 122 -16.80 -12.45 12.27
CA PHE A 122 -15.54 -12.93 11.70
C PHE A 122 -14.46 -12.95 12.78
N ASN A 123 -13.37 -13.67 12.54
CA ASN A 123 -12.28 -13.74 13.51
C ASN A 123 -11.40 -12.50 13.45
N TYR A 124 -10.87 -12.06 14.58
CA TYR A 124 -9.93 -10.95 14.67
C TYR A 124 -8.67 -11.18 13.79
N SER A 125 -8.25 -12.45 13.67
CA SER A 125 -7.12 -12.86 12.81
C SER A 125 -7.34 -12.65 11.32
N ASP A 126 -8.61 -12.46 10.91
CA ASP A 126 -8.96 -12.27 9.48
C ASP A 126 -8.72 -10.84 8.99
N TYR A 127 -8.43 -9.91 9.91
CA TYR A 127 -8.14 -8.54 9.52
C TYR A 127 -6.90 -8.44 8.63
N ILE A 128 -7.07 -7.74 7.52
CA ILE A 128 -6.03 -7.37 6.57
C ILE A 128 -6.13 -5.87 6.32
N ALA A 129 -5.06 -5.15 6.59
CA ALA A 129 -4.93 -3.74 6.30
C ALA A 129 -4.25 -3.54 4.95
N GLU A 130 -4.79 -2.66 4.14
CA GLU A 130 -4.12 -2.13 2.96
C GLU A 130 -3.48 -0.79 3.32
N ILE A 131 -2.20 -0.66 3.08
CA ILE A 131 -1.45 0.58 3.26
C ILE A 131 -0.80 1.01 1.94
N LYS A 132 -0.60 2.30 1.79
CA LYS A 132 0.18 2.88 0.70
C LYS A 132 1.42 3.53 1.27
N VAL A 133 2.58 3.15 0.76
CA VAL A 133 3.87 3.73 1.13
C VAL A 133 4.43 4.47 -0.07
N THR A 134 4.75 5.75 0.10
CA THR A 134 5.28 6.63 -0.95
C THR A 134 6.38 7.51 -0.40
N ARG A 135 6.98 8.31 -1.25
CA ARG A 135 7.77 9.48 -0.81
C ARG A 135 6.83 10.53 -0.18
N PRO A 136 7.34 11.34 0.76
CA PRO A 136 6.60 12.47 1.32
C PRO A 136 6.23 13.50 0.26
#